data_d919ac50b73e7312f189859e823e7fbd
#
_entry.id   d919ac50b73e7312f189859e823e7fbd
#
_cell.length_a   1.000
_cell.length_b   1.000
_cell.length_c   1.000
_cell.angle_alpha   90.00
_cell.angle_beta   90.00
_cell.angle_gamma   90.00
#
_symmetry.space_group_name_H-M   'P 1'
#
loop_
_entity.id
_entity.type
_entity.pdbx_description
1 polymer ?
#
loop_
_entity_poly.entity_id
_entity_poly.type
_entity_poly.pdbx_seq_one_letter_code
_entity_poly.pdbx_strand_id
1 'polypeptide(L)'
;YSISMTQVMGNTPNLTLRQGEVTEILVEDGKIKGVKTYSGAVYYAKAVVLTTGTYLKARCIYGEVSNHTGPNGLQAANYLTDSLKSHGISMRRFKTGTPARIDKNTIDFSKMAEQFGDERIVPFSFTNKEEDIKRDQISCWLTYTTEETHEIIKENIHRSPLFSGAIEGTGPRYCPSIEDKIVKFPDKNRHQVFIEPEGEYTNEMYVGGMSSSLPEDVQYKMYHSVPGLENAKIVRNAYAIEYDCIDATQLKASLEFKEIDGLFSGGQFNGSSGYEEAAAQGLMAGINAARKLQEKNPIILDRSQAYIGVLIDDLVTKETQEPYRICLLYTSPSPRDLSTS
;
A
#
# COMPACT_ATOMS: atom_id res chain seq x y z
N TYR A 1 14.08 6.24 -1.64
CA TYR A 1 12.84 6.98 -1.98
C TYR A 1 12.46 7.98 -0.88
N SER A 2 12.23 7.54 0.37
CA SER A 2 11.74 8.40 1.46
C SER A 2 12.63 9.64 1.69
N ILE A 3 13.94 9.46 1.82
CA ILE A 3 14.90 10.56 2.01
C ILE A 3 14.83 11.58 0.86
N SER A 4 14.85 11.10 -0.38
CA SER A 4 14.81 11.97 -1.56
C SER A 4 13.50 12.75 -1.64
N MET A 5 12.35 12.11 -1.36
CA MET A 5 11.06 12.80 -1.37
C MET A 5 10.93 13.80 -0.24
N THR A 6 11.46 13.50 0.95
CA THR A 6 11.52 14.48 2.07
C THR A 6 12.32 15.71 1.68
N GLN A 7 13.46 15.53 1.00
CA GLN A 7 14.28 16.64 0.50
C GLN A 7 13.54 17.46 -0.56
N VAL A 8 12.89 16.79 -1.53
CA VAL A 8 12.10 17.48 -2.56
C VAL A 8 11.00 18.31 -1.94
N MET A 9 10.21 17.72 -1.05
CA MET A 9 9.12 18.43 -0.38
C MET A 9 9.63 19.60 0.48
N GLY A 10 10.70 19.37 1.26
CA GLY A 10 11.27 20.40 2.13
C GLY A 10 11.86 21.61 1.38
N ASN A 11 12.30 21.39 0.13
CA ASN A 11 12.87 22.43 -0.74
C ASN A 11 11.88 23.02 -1.75
N THR A 12 10.63 22.54 -1.77
CA THR A 12 9.63 23.05 -2.70
C THR A 12 9.10 24.40 -2.22
N PRO A 13 9.23 25.49 -3.01
CA PRO A 13 8.72 26.80 -2.65
C PRO A 13 7.21 26.78 -2.41
N ASN A 14 6.74 27.53 -1.41
CA ASN A 14 5.33 27.64 -1.02
C ASN A 14 4.68 26.34 -0.53
N LEU A 15 5.46 25.30 -0.23
CA LEU A 15 5.00 24.07 0.41
C LEU A 15 5.41 24.08 1.89
N THR A 16 4.43 23.94 2.77
CA THR A 16 4.65 23.79 4.22
C THR A 16 4.29 22.38 4.64
N LEU A 17 5.26 21.66 5.20
CA LEU A 17 5.03 20.37 5.84
C LEU A 17 4.62 20.59 7.29
N ARG A 18 3.51 19.99 7.70
CA ARG A 18 2.99 20.11 9.05
C ARG A 18 2.52 18.76 9.59
N GLN A 19 2.93 18.42 10.80
CA GLN A 19 2.42 17.26 11.52
C GLN A 19 1.11 17.63 12.24
N GLY A 20 0.10 16.79 12.11
CA GLY A 20 -1.19 16.92 12.79
C GLY A 20 -2.20 15.91 12.28
N GLU A 21 -3.08 15.42 13.17
CA GLU A 21 -4.19 14.56 12.77
C GLU A 21 -5.36 15.44 12.32
N VAL A 22 -5.80 15.28 11.08
CA VAL A 22 -7.03 15.89 10.56
C VAL A 22 -8.20 15.03 11.01
N THR A 23 -9.17 15.66 11.66
CA THR A 23 -10.35 14.98 12.22
C THR A 23 -11.63 15.30 11.47
N GLU A 24 -11.71 16.46 10.82
CA GLU A 24 -12.92 16.91 10.13
C GLU A 24 -12.56 17.59 8.81
N ILE A 25 -13.40 17.39 7.79
CA ILE A 25 -13.49 18.27 6.62
C ILE A 25 -14.56 19.33 6.89
N LEU A 26 -14.30 20.54 6.44
CA LEU A 26 -15.24 21.67 6.57
C LEU A 26 -15.91 21.87 5.22
N VAL A 27 -17.21 21.66 5.16
CA VAL A 27 -18.02 21.79 3.93
C VAL A 27 -19.16 22.77 4.18
N GLU A 28 -19.35 23.70 3.25
CA GLU A 28 -20.45 24.67 3.27
C GLU A 28 -21.02 24.79 1.85
N ASP A 29 -22.33 24.67 1.71
CA ASP A 29 -23.05 24.70 0.43
C ASP A 29 -22.45 23.73 -0.62
N GLY A 30 -22.08 22.50 -0.20
CA GLY A 30 -21.49 21.49 -1.08
C GLY A 30 -20.04 21.78 -1.53
N LYS A 31 -19.38 22.77 -0.92
CA LYS A 31 -18.00 23.16 -1.25
C LYS A 31 -17.07 22.97 -0.07
N ILE A 32 -15.88 22.43 -0.34
CA ILE A 32 -14.83 22.34 0.67
C ILE A 32 -14.39 23.75 1.11
N LYS A 33 -14.20 23.95 2.41
CA LYS A 33 -13.71 25.21 3.00
C LYS A 33 -12.38 25.01 3.72
N GLY A 34 -12.02 23.78 4.01
CA GLY A 34 -10.80 23.45 4.72
C GLY A 34 -10.89 22.19 5.55
N VAL A 35 -10.02 22.09 6.53
CA VAL A 35 -9.94 20.96 7.46
C VAL A 35 -9.76 21.45 8.89
N LYS A 36 -10.16 20.62 9.85
CA LYS A 36 -9.90 20.83 11.27
C LYS A 36 -9.06 19.69 11.82
N THR A 37 -8.12 20.01 12.68
CA THR A 37 -7.26 19.04 13.34
C THR A 37 -7.73 18.65 14.72
N TYR A 38 -7.21 17.55 15.25
CA TYR A 38 -7.51 17.08 16.59
C TYR A 38 -7.22 18.13 17.69
N SER A 39 -6.19 18.96 17.50
CA SER A 39 -5.85 20.06 18.39
C SER A 39 -6.82 21.25 18.30
N GLY A 40 -7.84 21.18 17.43
CA GLY A 40 -8.83 22.25 17.23
C GLY A 40 -8.41 23.32 16.23
N ALA A 41 -7.21 23.25 15.65
CA ALA A 41 -6.79 24.21 14.64
C ALA A 41 -7.57 24.01 13.33
N VAL A 42 -7.96 25.13 12.71
CA VAL A 42 -8.67 25.15 11.43
C VAL A 42 -7.74 25.67 10.34
N TYR A 43 -7.68 24.96 9.23
CA TYR A 43 -6.95 25.35 8.03
C TYR A 43 -7.94 25.55 6.90
N TYR A 44 -8.15 26.80 6.52
CA TYR A 44 -9.01 27.15 5.38
C TYR A 44 -8.29 26.85 4.07
N ALA A 45 -8.99 26.24 3.14
CA ALA A 45 -8.48 25.90 1.82
C ALA A 45 -9.60 25.90 0.79
N LYS A 46 -9.27 26.30 -0.44
CA LYS A 46 -10.20 26.25 -1.59
C LYS A 46 -10.24 24.88 -2.27
N ALA A 47 -9.23 24.03 -2.02
CA ALA A 47 -9.18 22.64 -2.44
C ALA A 47 -8.45 21.81 -1.38
N VAL A 48 -8.88 20.56 -1.22
CA VAL A 48 -8.27 19.58 -0.32
C VAL A 48 -8.10 18.27 -1.08
N VAL A 49 -6.94 17.62 -0.90
CA VAL A 49 -6.65 16.30 -1.48
C VAL A 49 -6.43 15.30 -0.33
N LEU A 50 -7.24 14.26 -0.26
CA LEU A 50 -7.14 13.19 0.72
C LEU A 50 -6.28 12.05 0.20
N THR A 51 -5.19 11.72 0.91
CA THR A 51 -4.26 10.64 0.56
C THR A 51 -3.87 9.85 1.81
N THR A 52 -4.87 9.38 2.55
CA THR A 52 -4.72 8.81 3.90
C THR A 52 -4.04 7.44 3.94
N GLY A 53 -3.77 6.83 2.80
CA GLY A 53 -3.11 5.52 2.72
C GLY A 53 -3.86 4.44 3.51
N THR A 54 -3.16 3.76 4.42
CA THR A 54 -3.72 2.71 5.28
C THR A 54 -3.96 3.18 6.72
N TYR A 55 -4.00 4.49 6.98
CA TYR A 55 -4.06 5.03 8.34
C TYR A 55 -5.47 5.31 8.85
N LEU A 56 -6.47 5.41 7.95
CA LEU A 56 -7.82 5.81 8.32
C LEU A 56 -8.54 4.69 9.07
N LYS A 57 -8.89 4.93 10.34
CA LYS A 57 -9.37 3.90 11.30
C LYS A 57 -8.55 2.61 11.23
N ALA A 58 -7.23 2.76 11.14
CA ALA A 58 -6.32 1.64 10.98
C ALA A 58 -6.31 0.74 12.23
N ARG A 59 -6.23 -0.57 11.98
CA ARG A 59 -6.15 -1.60 13.01
C ARG A 59 -5.16 -2.68 12.57
N CYS A 60 -4.05 -2.80 13.30
CA CYS A 60 -3.05 -3.86 13.09
C CYS A 60 -3.41 -5.09 13.93
N ILE A 61 -3.46 -6.26 13.30
CA ILE A 61 -3.97 -7.48 13.90
C ILE A 61 -3.00 -8.63 13.65
N TYR A 62 -2.65 -9.37 14.69
CA TYR A 62 -1.91 -10.63 14.62
C TYR A 62 -2.30 -11.53 15.80
N GLY A 63 -2.69 -12.77 15.50
CA GLY A 63 -3.27 -13.67 16.48
C GLY A 63 -4.44 -13.01 17.22
N GLU A 64 -4.39 -13.07 18.53
CA GLU A 64 -5.40 -12.53 19.43
C GLU A 64 -5.21 -11.03 19.72
N VAL A 65 -4.15 -10.39 19.15
CA VAL A 65 -3.81 -8.99 19.41
C VAL A 65 -4.39 -8.08 18.35
N SER A 66 -5.05 -7.01 18.78
CA SER A 66 -5.61 -5.98 17.93
C SER A 66 -5.21 -4.60 18.43
N ASN A 67 -4.39 -3.89 17.64
CA ASN A 67 -3.89 -2.56 17.98
C ASN A 67 -4.51 -1.51 17.05
N HIS A 68 -5.14 -0.48 17.61
CA HIS A 68 -5.67 0.66 16.84
C HIS A 68 -4.55 1.62 16.46
N THR A 69 -3.65 1.16 15.63
CA THR A 69 -2.50 1.90 15.12
C THR A 69 -2.41 1.78 13.61
N GLY A 70 -1.73 2.73 12.98
CA GLY A 70 -1.25 2.60 11.60
C GLY A 70 -0.04 1.67 11.51
N PRO A 71 0.56 1.57 10.30
CA PRO A 71 1.76 0.75 10.06
C PRO A 71 2.89 1.07 11.04
N ASN A 72 3.62 0.04 11.46
CA ASN A 72 4.78 0.16 12.36
C ASN A 72 4.49 0.85 13.72
N GLY A 73 3.26 0.74 14.22
CA GLY A 73 2.86 1.36 15.48
C GLY A 73 2.66 2.88 15.42
N LEU A 74 2.68 3.49 14.24
CA LEU A 74 2.37 4.91 14.07
C LEU A 74 0.90 5.18 14.38
N GLN A 75 0.58 6.41 14.74
CA GLN A 75 -0.79 6.81 15.10
C GLN A 75 -1.74 6.62 13.91
N ALA A 76 -2.91 6.00 14.17
CA ALA A 76 -4.00 5.93 13.20
C ALA A 76 -4.80 7.23 13.19
N ALA A 77 -5.42 7.55 12.04
CA ALA A 77 -6.39 8.65 11.92
C ALA A 77 -7.79 8.11 12.24
N ASN A 78 -8.25 8.30 13.46
CA ASN A 78 -9.45 7.61 13.95
C ASN A 78 -10.76 8.40 13.76
N TYR A 79 -10.70 9.68 13.51
CA TYR A 79 -11.87 10.57 13.57
C TYR A 79 -12.39 11.01 12.18
N LEU A 80 -11.52 11.12 11.20
CA LEU A 80 -11.85 11.67 9.88
C LEU A 80 -12.95 10.85 9.15
N THR A 81 -13.00 9.53 9.34
CA THR A 81 -14.05 8.69 8.74
C THR A 81 -15.45 9.15 9.10
N ASP A 82 -15.68 9.52 10.34
CA ASP A 82 -17.02 9.91 10.80
C ASP A 82 -17.42 11.27 10.19
N SER A 83 -16.47 12.18 10.05
CA SER A 83 -16.67 13.43 9.32
C SER A 83 -16.99 13.18 7.84
N LEU A 84 -16.26 12.29 7.16
CA LEU A 84 -16.52 11.95 5.76
C LEU A 84 -17.92 11.35 5.59
N LYS A 85 -18.31 10.41 6.45
CA LYS A 85 -19.66 9.81 6.45
C LYS A 85 -20.77 10.82 6.69
N SER A 86 -20.57 11.80 7.58
CA SER A 86 -21.57 12.85 7.86
C SER A 86 -21.85 13.75 6.65
N HIS A 87 -20.91 13.81 5.71
CA HIS A 87 -21.08 14.51 4.43
C HIS A 87 -21.50 13.58 3.27
N GLY A 88 -22.01 12.38 3.58
CA GLY A 88 -22.57 11.46 2.59
C GLY A 88 -21.53 10.60 1.83
N ILE A 89 -20.25 10.63 2.23
CA ILE A 89 -19.22 9.82 1.59
C ILE A 89 -19.37 8.37 2.05
N SER A 90 -19.56 7.46 1.08
CA SER A 90 -19.65 6.02 1.30
C SER A 90 -18.26 5.44 1.53
N MET A 91 -18.09 4.70 2.62
CA MET A 91 -16.83 4.11 3.03
C MET A 91 -16.86 2.59 2.89
N ARG A 92 -15.69 2.02 2.58
CA ARG A 92 -15.42 0.58 2.57
C ARG A 92 -14.29 0.27 3.54
N ARG A 93 -14.14 -1.01 3.87
CA ARG A 93 -13.04 -1.46 4.69
C ARG A 93 -12.23 -2.51 3.95
N PHE A 94 -10.94 -2.21 3.77
CA PHE A 94 -9.99 -3.12 3.14
C PHE A 94 -8.92 -3.57 4.13
N LYS A 95 -8.26 -4.66 3.79
CA LYS A 95 -7.11 -5.15 4.54
C LYS A 95 -5.92 -5.33 3.62
N THR A 96 -4.73 -5.19 4.17
CA THR A 96 -3.49 -5.69 3.59
C THR A 96 -2.67 -6.36 4.68
N GLY A 97 -1.43 -6.76 4.38
CA GLY A 97 -0.56 -7.37 5.36
C GLY A 97 0.90 -7.10 5.05
N THR A 98 1.74 -7.35 6.02
CA THR A 98 3.19 -7.25 5.88
C THR A 98 3.85 -8.45 6.56
N PRO A 99 4.99 -8.95 6.05
CA PRO A 99 5.78 -9.97 6.73
C PRO A 99 6.59 -9.39 7.89
N ALA A 100 7.22 -10.26 8.65
CA ALA A 100 8.15 -9.84 9.69
C ALA A 100 9.38 -9.13 9.10
N ARG A 101 10.04 -8.34 9.95
CA ARG A 101 11.41 -7.86 9.72
C ARG A 101 12.34 -8.62 10.63
N ILE A 102 13.48 -9.03 10.08
CA ILE A 102 14.52 -9.80 10.78
C ILE A 102 15.85 -9.08 10.75
N ASP A 103 16.67 -9.30 11.79
CA ASP A 103 18.03 -8.75 11.85
C ASP A 103 18.94 -9.51 10.89
N LYS A 104 19.49 -8.81 9.90
CA LYS A 104 20.44 -9.30 8.89
C LYS A 104 21.58 -10.14 9.49
N ASN A 105 22.09 -9.71 10.66
CA ASN A 105 23.22 -10.36 11.32
C ASN A 105 22.91 -11.76 11.86
N THR A 106 21.65 -12.17 11.84
CA THR A 106 21.17 -13.46 12.35
C THR A 106 20.74 -14.43 11.26
N ILE A 107 20.94 -14.06 9.98
CA ILE A 107 20.56 -14.84 8.81
C ILE A 107 21.76 -15.63 8.31
N ASP A 108 21.55 -16.90 8.02
CA ASP A 108 22.53 -17.76 7.34
C ASP A 108 22.31 -17.73 5.82
N PHE A 109 22.91 -16.74 5.16
CA PHE A 109 22.82 -16.57 3.72
C PHE A 109 23.41 -17.72 2.91
N SER A 110 24.28 -18.57 3.51
CA SER A 110 24.87 -19.73 2.81
C SER A 110 23.83 -20.77 2.38
N LYS A 111 22.65 -20.76 3.01
CA LYS A 111 21.51 -21.63 2.70
C LYS A 111 20.52 -21.05 1.69
N MET A 112 20.82 -19.90 1.12
CA MET A 112 19.95 -19.16 0.22
C MET A 112 20.62 -18.92 -1.13
N ALA A 113 19.81 -18.75 -2.17
CA ALA A 113 20.31 -18.39 -3.49
C ALA A 113 20.35 -16.87 -3.63
N GLU A 114 21.54 -16.30 -3.81
CA GLU A 114 21.68 -14.87 -4.06
C GLU A 114 21.04 -14.48 -5.39
N GLN A 115 20.27 -13.42 -5.38
CA GLN A 115 19.62 -12.82 -6.54
C GLN A 115 20.27 -11.47 -6.81
N PHE A 116 21.12 -11.45 -7.81
CA PHE A 116 21.80 -10.23 -8.27
C PHE A 116 20.82 -9.34 -9.04
N GLY A 117 21.12 -8.04 -9.13
CA GLY A 117 20.44 -7.15 -10.04
C GLY A 117 20.78 -7.48 -11.50
N ASP A 118 20.07 -6.80 -12.42
CA ASP A 118 20.30 -6.97 -13.86
C ASP A 118 21.73 -6.56 -14.24
N GLU A 119 22.36 -7.31 -15.16
CA GLU A 119 23.70 -6.98 -15.69
C GLU A 119 23.69 -5.58 -16.35
N ARG A 120 22.60 -5.27 -17.04
CA ARG A 120 22.36 -3.97 -17.64
C ARG A 120 21.33 -3.20 -16.85
N ILE A 121 21.72 -2.07 -16.25
CA ILE A 121 20.83 -1.22 -15.48
C ILE A 121 19.97 -0.39 -16.45
N VAL A 122 18.66 -0.65 -16.45
CA VAL A 122 17.69 0.15 -17.20
C VAL A 122 17.06 1.19 -16.28
N PRO A 123 17.26 2.49 -16.48
CA PRO A 123 16.65 3.53 -15.66
C PRO A 123 15.13 3.49 -15.73
N PHE A 124 14.45 3.75 -14.61
CA PHE A 124 12.98 3.89 -14.58
C PHE A 124 12.48 5.20 -15.19
N SER A 125 13.32 6.22 -15.30
CA SER A 125 12.99 7.50 -15.90
C SER A 125 13.50 7.60 -17.34
N PHE A 126 12.65 8.05 -18.25
CA PHE A 126 13.05 8.31 -19.64
C PHE A 126 14.06 9.45 -19.80
N THR A 127 14.25 10.27 -18.77
CA THR A 127 15.21 11.37 -18.75
C THR A 127 16.58 10.97 -18.23
N ASN A 128 16.70 9.79 -17.62
CA ASN A 128 17.96 9.25 -17.14
C ASN A 128 18.58 8.30 -18.17
N LYS A 129 19.91 8.26 -18.18
CA LYS A 129 20.67 7.29 -18.95
C LYS A 129 21.29 6.26 -18.02
N GLU A 130 21.68 5.11 -18.55
CA GLU A 130 22.36 4.04 -17.81
C GLU A 130 23.63 4.57 -17.11
N GLU A 131 24.41 5.41 -17.77
CA GLU A 131 25.63 6.04 -17.27
C GLU A 131 25.41 7.02 -16.09
N ASP A 132 24.17 7.46 -15.87
CA ASP A 132 23.82 8.33 -14.73
C ASP A 132 23.71 7.55 -13.41
N ILE A 133 23.59 6.22 -13.49
CA ILE A 133 23.42 5.35 -12.31
C ILE A 133 24.79 4.87 -11.85
N LYS A 134 25.32 5.54 -10.82
CA LYS A 134 26.67 5.31 -10.29
C LYS A 134 26.60 4.70 -8.88
N ARG A 135 25.93 3.59 -8.72
CA ARG A 135 25.89 2.87 -7.44
C ARG A 135 25.89 1.38 -7.66
N ASP A 136 26.45 0.67 -6.70
CA ASP A 136 26.38 -0.79 -6.67
C ASP A 136 24.92 -1.25 -6.48
N GLN A 137 24.59 -2.33 -7.14
CA GLN A 137 23.30 -2.97 -6.95
C GLN A 137 23.31 -3.76 -5.64
N ILE A 138 22.18 -3.77 -4.94
CA ILE A 138 22.01 -4.52 -3.71
C ILE A 138 21.28 -5.81 -4.05
N SER A 139 21.88 -6.97 -3.70
CA SER A 139 21.27 -8.27 -3.88
C SER A 139 20.15 -8.52 -2.88
N CYS A 140 19.18 -9.35 -3.28
CA CYS A 140 18.29 -10.04 -2.39
C CYS A 140 18.59 -11.55 -2.41
N TRP A 141 17.94 -12.32 -1.54
CA TRP A 141 18.18 -13.76 -1.43
C TRP A 141 16.88 -14.53 -1.51
N LEU A 142 16.92 -15.65 -2.20
CA LEU A 142 15.79 -16.55 -2.38
C LEU A 142 15.98 -17.80 -1.53
N THR A 143 14.97 -18.10 -0.73
CA THR A 143 14.80 -19.38 -0.02
C THR A 143 13.35 -19.85 -0.18
N TYR A 144 12.96 -20.89 0.53
CA TYR A 144 11.63 -21.50 0.40
C TYR A 144 11.08 -21.91 1.75
N THR A 145 9.76 -21.91 1.89
CA THR A 145 9.10 -22.61 2.99
C THR A 145 9.35 -24.11 2.91
N THR A 146 9.24 -24.81 4.01
CA THR A 146 9.37 -26.28 4.12
C THR A 146 8.01 -26.92 4.44
N GLU A 147 7.94 -28.26 4.41
CA GLU A 147 6.77 -28.99 4.87
C GLU A 147 6.48 -28.68 6.35
N GLU A 148 7.53 -28.60 7.18
CA GLU A 148 7.42 -28.21 8.59
C GLU A 148 6.79 -26.81 8.73
N THR A 149 7.19 -25.84 7.90
CA THR A 149 6.55 -24.50 7.87
C THR A 149 5.06 -24.62 7.61
N HIS A 150 4.67 -25.47 6.64
CA HIS A 150 3.27 -25.66 6.28
C HIS A 150 2.47 -26.33 7.38
N GLU A 151 3.05 -27.32 8.07
CA GLU A 151 2.43 -28.02 9.21
C GLU A 151 2.19 -27.06 10.37
N ILE A 152 3.21 -26.29 10.76
CA ILE A 152 3.09 -25.26 11.81
C ILE A 152 1.93 -24.31 11.52
N ILE A 153 1.81 -23.85 10.27
CA ILE A 153 0.75 -22.92 9.88
C ILE A 153 -0.63 -23.62 9.90
N LYS A 154 -0.75 -24.82 9.34
CA LYS A 154 -2.01 -25.58 9.31
C LYS A 154 -2.53 -25.88 10.70
N GLU A 155 -1.69 -26.29 11.63
CA GLU A 155 -2.05 -26.57 13.03
C GLU A 155 -2.58 -25.33 13.75
N ASN A 156 -2.10 -24.14 13.38
CA ASN A 156 -2.44 -22.88 14.02
C ASN A 156 -3.39 -21.99 13.19
N ILE A 157 -3.94 -22.50 12.09
CA ILE A 157 -4.79 -21.71 11.17
C ILE A 157 -6.01 -21.11 11.89
N HIS A 158 -6.54 -21.81 12.86
CA HIS A 158 -7.69 -21.39 13.68
C HIS A 158 -7.40 -20.15 14.55
N ARG A 159 -6.11 -19.85 14.81
CA ARG A 159 -5.64 -18.67 15.54
C ARG A 159 -5.36 -17.46 14.62
N SER A 160 -5.45 -17.66 13.30
CA SER A 160 -5.28 -16.56 12.35
C SER A 160 -6.53 -15.68 12.33
N PRO A 161 -6.43 -14.37 12.56
CA PRO A 161 -7.53 -13.42 12.44
C PRO A 161 -8.24 -13.46 11.08
N LEU A 162 -7.51 -13.84 10.04
CA LEU A 162 -8.05 -14.00 8.69
C LEU A 162 -9.09 -15.13 8.60
N PHE A 163 -8.89 -16.22 9.37
CA PHE A 163 -9.74 -17.40 9.35
C PHE A 163 -10.73 -17.48 10.54
N SER A 164 -10.45 -16.75 11.62
CA SER A 164 -11.34 -16.65 12.77
C SER A 164 -12.50 -15.66 12.59
N GLY A 165 -12.48 -14.86 11.51
CA GLY A 165 -13.49 -13.81 11.28
C GLY A 165 -13.23 -12.50 12.04
N ALA A 166 -12.08 -12.35 12.70
CA ALA A 166 -11.72 -11.11 13.39
C ALA A 166 -11.34 -9.96 12.41
N ILE A 167 -10.98 -10.31 11.17
CA ILE A 167 -10.74 -9.37 10.07
C ILE A 167 -12.03 -9.25 9.25
N GLU A 168 -12.53 -8.03 9.14
CA GLU A 168 -13.73 -7.69 8.37
C GLU A 168 -13.38 -7.21 6.96
N GLY A 169 -12.20 -6.61 6.78
CA GLY A 169 -11.75 -6.00 5.54
C GLY A 169 -11.43 -7.01 4.45
N THR A 170 -11.86 -6.71 3.23
CA THR A 170 -11.50 -7.51 2.05
C THR A 170 -10.02 -7.33 1.70
N GLY A 171 -9.31 -8.43 1.51
CA GLY A 171 -7.88 -8.44 1.16
C GLY A 171 -7.63 -8.41 -0.34
N PRO A 172 -6.45 -7.97 -0.78
CA PRO A 172 -6.08 -7.96 -2.19
C PRO A 172 -5.87 -9.40 -2.71
N ARG A 173 -6.42 -9.69 -3.88
CA ARG A 173 -6.29 -11.00 -4.54
C ARG A 173 -4.83 -11.37 -4.84
N TYR A 174 -4.00 -10.37 -5.16
CA TYR A 174 -2.64 -10.56 -5.67
C TYR A 174 -1.54 -10.52 -4.59
N CYS A 175 -1.91 -10.34 -3.32
CA CYS A 175 -0.98 -10.37 -2.20
C CYS A 175 -1.55 -11.25 -1.07
N PRO A 176 -1.69 -12.57 -1.31
CA PRO A 176 -2.18 -13.48 -0.28
C PRO A 176 -1.16 -13.60 0.85
N SER A 177 -1.65 -13.74 2.08
CA SER A 177 -0.81 -14.14 3.21
C SER A 177 -0.23 -15.54 2.99
N ILE A 178 0.75 -15.93 3.79
CA ILE A 178 1.30 -17.29 3.68
C ILE A 178 0.24 -18.34 4.06
N GLU A 179 -0.64 -18.03 5.01
CA GLU A 179 -1.78 -18.88 5.38
C GLU A 179 -2.72 -19.07 4.19
N ASP A 180 -3.05 -18.00 3.47
CA ASP A 180 -3.87 -18.06 2.26
C ASP A 180 -3.23 -18.94 1.17
N LYS A 181 -1.91 -18.82 0.99
CA LYS A 181 -1.18 -19.62 -0.02
C LYS A 181 -1.25 -21.11 0.29
N ILE A 182 -1.05 -21.47 1.56
CA ILE A 182 -1.05 -22.88 2.01
C ILE A 182 -2.45 -23.49 1.88
N VAL A 183 -3.50 -22.71 2.20
CA VAL A 183 -4.88 -23.18 2.09
C VAL A 183 -5.34 -23.27 0.62
N LYS A 184 -5.01 -22.27 -0.19
CA LYS A 184 -5.44 -22.22 -1.60
C LYS A 184 -4.64 -23.12 -2.53
N PHE A 185 -3.40 -23.43 -2.17
CA PHE A 185 -2.48 -24.25 -2.98
C PHE A 185 -1.91 -25.43 -2.17
N PRO A 186 -2.77 -26.34 -1.69
CA PRO A 186 -2.36 -27.45 -0.80
C PRO A 186 -1.38 -28.42 -1.42
N ASP A 187 -1.37 -28.53 -2.77
CA ASP A 187 -0.47 -29.41 -3.52
C ASP A 187 0.95 -28.85 -3.71
N LYS A 188 1.19 -27.60 -3.26
CA LYS A 188 2.51 -27.01 -3.33
C LYS A 188 3.31 -27.36 -2.07
N ASN A 189 4.43 -28.06 -2.28
CA ASN A 189 5.32 -28.47 -1.19
C ASN A 189 6.14 -27.31 -0.59
N ARG A 190 6.25 -26.20 -1.33
CA ARG A 190 7.01 -25.03 -0.91
C ARG A 190 6.52 -23.76 -1.60
N HIS A 191 6.73 -22.62 -0.95
CA HIS A 191 6.51 -21.28 -1.49
C HIS A 191 7.81 -20.49 -1.44
N GLN A 192 8.02 -19.61 -2.41
CA GLN A 192 9.18 -18.72 -2.46
C GLN A 192 9.16 -17.73 -1.31
N VAL A 193 10.31 -17.49 -0.73
CA VAL A 193 10.59 -16.52 0.32
C VAL A 193 11.77 -15.69 -0.12
N PHE A 194 11.55 -14.38 -0.25
CA PHE A 194 12.59 -13.42 -0.60
C PHE A 194 13.06 -12.68 0.65
N ILE A 195 14.36 -12.60 0.83
CA ILE A 195 14.99 -11.81 1.90
C ILE A 195 15.56 -10.56 1.27
N GLU A 196 14.92 -9.44 1.55
CA GLU A 196 15.16 -8.16 0.88
C GLU A 196 15.60 -7.11 1.90
N PRO A 197 16.67 -6.33 1.63
CA PRO A 197 17.04 -5.22 2.51
C PRO A 197 15.91 -4.19 2.60
N GLU A 198 15.49 -3.84 3.81
CA GLU A 198 14.49 -2.78 4.05
C GLU A 198 15.03 -1.40 3.65
N GLY A 199 16.36 -1.22 3.71
CA GLY A 199 17.04 -0.01 3.32
C GLY A 199 18.55 -0.13 3.43
N GLU A 200 19.25 0.82 2.84
CA GLU A 200 20.73 0.85 2.76
C GLU A 200 21.40 1.02 4.14
N TYR A 201 20.74 1.73 5.06
CA TYR A 201 21.32 2.12 6.36
C TYR A 201 20.66 1.40 7.54
N THR A 202 20.09 0.23 7.32
CA THR A 202 19.47 -0.59 8.36
C THR A 202 19.87 -2.06 8.23
N ASN A 203 19.89 -2.78 9.34
CA ASN A 203 20.07 -4.23 9.36
C ASN A 203 18.73 -4.99 9.25
N GLU A 204 17.62 -4.28 9.04
CA GLU A 204 16.32 -4.92 8.89
C GLU A 204 16.17 -5.53 7.49
N MET A 205 15.80 -6.81 7.47
CA MET A 205 15.48 -7.54 6.25
C MET A 205 13.99 -7.84 6.19
N TYR A 206 13.37 -7.55 5.06
CA TYR A 206 11.99 -7.83 4.73
C TYR A 206 11.86 -9.29 4.26
N VAL A 207 10.94 -10.06 4.83
CA VAL A 207 10.76 -11.47 4.48
C VAL A 207 9.61 -11.62 3.47
N GLY A 208 9.88 -11.24 2.23
CA GLY A 208 8.90 -11.27 1.14
C GLY A 208 8.29 -12.64 0.93
N GLY A 209 6.97 -12.69 0.77
CA GLY A 209 6.23 -13.94 0.59
C GLY A 209 5.69 -14.59 1.87
N MET A 210 6.12 -14.11 3.05
CA MET A 210 5.74 -14.62 4.38
C MET A 210 4.84 -13.66 5.16
N SER A 211 4.08 -12.80 4.47
CA SER A 211 3.06 -11.96 5.12
C SER A 211 2.07 -12.83 5.89
N SER A 212 1.81 -12.50 7.15
CA SER A 212 1.01 -13.33 8.05
C SER A 212 0.26 -12.50 9.08
N SER A 213 -0.85 -13.03 9.58
CA SER A 213 -1.56 -12.54 10.76
C SER A 213 -1.56 -13.53 11.92
N LEU A 214 -0.81 -14.59 11.84
CA LEU A 214 -0.66 -15.56 12.93
C LEU A 214 -0.06 -14.92 14.19
N PRO A 215 -0.33 -15.44 15.39
CA PRO A 215 0.22 -14.91 16.63
C PRO A 215 1.74 -15.05 16.70
N GLU A 216 2.35 -14.24 17.54
CA GLU A 216 3.81 -14.10 17.64
C GLU A 216 4.53 -15.43 17.90
N ASP A 217 4.02 -16.26 18.79
CA ASP A 217 4.60 -17.58 19.11
C ASP A 217 4.63 -18.53 17.90
N VAL A 218 3.63 -18.41 17.02
CA VAL A 218 3.56 -19.19 15.77
C VAL A 218 4.49 -18.57 14.73
N GLN A 219 4.57 -17.24 14.66
CA GLN A 219 5.48 -16.56 13.75
C GLN A 219 6.94 -16.98 14.00
N TYR A 220 7.40 -17.02 15.25
CA TYR A 220 8.74 -17.52 15.58
C TYR A 220 8.98 -18.93 15.03
N LYS A 221 8.06 -19.85 15.27
CA LYS A 221 8.19 -21.23 14.80
C LYS A 221 8.24 -21.33 13.27
N MET A 222 7.30 -20.67 12.58
CA MET A 222 7.23 -20.75 11.13
C MET A 222 8.43 -20.08 10.43
N TYR A 223 8.95 -18.96 10.97
CA TYR A 223 10.15 -18.34 10.40
C TYR A 223 11.38 -19.19 10.64
N HIS A 224 11.54 -19.79 11.83
CA HIS A 224 12.69 -20.65 12.17
C HIS A 224 12.70 -21.99 11.42
N SER A 225 11.58 -22.43 10.83
CA SER A 225 11.52 -23.61 9.96
C SER A 225 11.97 -23.35 8.51
N VAL A 226 12.24 -22.07 8.16
CA VAL A 226 12.71 -21.68 6.81
C VAL A 226 14.23 -21.77 6.74
N PRO A 227 14.81 -22.44 5.71
CA PRO A 227 16.26 -22.56 5.57
C PRO A 227 16.96 -21.20 5.55
N GLY A 228 17.97 -21.05 6.42
CA GLY A 228 18.73 -19.83 6.63
C GLY A 228 18.13 -18.87 7.67
N LEU A 229 16.93 -19.16 8.17
CA LEU A 229 16.26 -18.37 9.20
C LEU A 229 16.17 -19.09 10.56
N GLU A 230 16.82 -20.21 10.74
CA GLU A 230 16.70 -21.07 11.95
C GLU A 230 17.08 -20.33 13.23
N ASN A 231 17.97 -19.32 13.13
CA ASN A 231 18.40 -18.50 14.26
C ASN A 231 18.01 -17.02 14.10
N ALA A 232 17.10 -16.71 13.18
CA ALA A 232 16.72 -15.36 12.84
C ALA A 232 16.06 -14.65 14.03
N LYS A 233 16.48 -13.43 14.31
CA LYS A 233 15.84 -12.56 15.30
C LYS A 233 14.80 -11.70 14.62
N ILE A 234 13.54 -11.91 14.97
CA ILE A 234 12.44 -11.06 14.52
C ILE A 234 12.53 -9.73 15.27
N VAL A 235 12.70 -8.64 14.54
CA VAL A 235 12.75 -7.27 15.10
C VAL A 235 11.40 -6.58 15.01
N ARG A 236 10.55 -7.02 14.08
CA ARG A 236 9.13 -6.60 13.97
C ARG A 236 8.30 -7.79 13.51
N ASN A 237 7.20 -8.03 14.17
CA ASN A 237 6.28 -9.10 13.81
C ASN A 237 5.55 -8.80 12.48
N ALA A 238 5.14 -9.84 11.77
CA ALA A 238 4.16 -9.75 10.71
C ALA A 238 2.79 -9.36 11.30
N TYR A 239 1.97 -8.66 10.52
CA TYR A 239 0.60 -8.32 10.90
C TYR A 239 -0.28 -8.11 9.67
N ALA A 240 -1.57 -8.29 9.85
CA ALA A 240 -2.57 -7.74 8.94
C ALA A 240 -2.97 -6.34 9.40
N ILE A 241 -3.25 -5.45 8.45
CA ILE A 241 -3.79 -4.13 8.75
C ILE A 241 -5.10 -3.94 8.01
N GLU A 242 -6.12 -3.53 8.72
CA GLU A 242 -7.37 -3.04 8.17
C GLU A 242 -7.42 -1.52 8.22
N TYR A 243 -8.07 -0.93 7.24
CA TYR A 243 -8.21 0.52 7.12
C TYR A 243 -9.46 0.87 6.32
N ASP A 244 -9.97 2.08 6.53
CA ASP A 244 -11.08 2.60 5.76
C ASP A 244 -10.60 3.21 4.45
N CYS A 245 -11.36 2.99 3.39
CA CYS A 245 -11.22 3.59 2.07
C CYS A 245 -12.61 3.98 1.53
N ILE A 246 -12.65 4.67 0.40
CA ILE A 246 -13.92 5.04 -0.23
C ILE A 246 -14.30 4.06 -1.33
N ASP A 247 -15.56 4.09 -1.71
CA ASP A 247 -16.01 3.66 -3.01
C ASP A 247 -15.61 4.72 -4.04
N ALA A 248 -14.64 4.42 -4.90
CA ALA A 248 -14.10 5.39 -5.85
C ALA A 248 -15.10 5.79 -6.96
N THR A 249 -16.22 5.07 -7.10
CA THR A 249 -17.31 5.48 -8.04
C THR A 249 -17.95 6.82 -7.65
N GLN A 250 -17.70 7.31 -6.43
CA GLN A 250 -18.12 8.66 -5.99
C GLN A 250 -17.25 9.78 -6.55
N LEU A 251 -16.16 9.44 -7.23
CA LEU A 251 -15.25 10.38 -7.84
C LEU A 251 -15.58 10.62 -9.32
N LYS A 252 -15.28 11.84 -9.79
CA LYS A 252 -15.16 12.17 -11.20
C LYS A 252 -13.85 11.62 -11.76
N ALA A 253 -13.70 11.53 -13.06
CA ALA A 253 -12.44 11.17 -13.71
C ALA A 253 -11.26 12.14 -13.40
N SER A 254 -11.55 13.32 -12.86
CA SER A 254 -10.57 14.27 -12.32
C SER A 254 -10.07 13.92 -10.92
N LEU A 255 -10.61 12.85 -10.30
CA LEU A 255 -10.44 12.46 -8.90
C LEU A 255 -11.04 13.43 -7.89
N GLU A 256 -11.90 14.35 -8.33
CA GLU A 256 -12.74 15.19 -7.47
C GLU A 256 -13.99 14.43 -7.05
N PHE A 257 -14.46 14.61 -5.81
CA PHE A 257 -15.74 14.09 -5.37
C PHE A 257 -16.90 14.71 -6.18
N LYS A 258 -17.89 13.89 -6.52
CA LYS A 258 -19.08 14.36 -7.27
C LYS A 258 -19.91 15.34 -6.48
N GLU A 259 -20.08 15.07 -5.17
CA GLU A 259 -20.98 15.80 -4.28
C GLU A 259 -20.31 16.93 -3.50
N ILE A 260 -18.97 16.99 -3.46
CA ILE A 260 -18.24 18.03 -2.70
C ILE A 260 -17.24 18.72 -3.62
N ASP A 261 -17.58 19.92 -4.03
CA ASP A 261 -16.74 20.76 -4.89
C ASP A 261 -15.42 21.11 -4.20
N GLY A 262 -14.29 20.90 -4.89
CA GLY A 262 -12.95 21.18 -4.38
C GLY A 262 -12.35 20.10 -3.48
N LEU A 263 -13.07 19.00 -3.19
CA LEU A 263 -12.52 17.85 -2.48
C LEU A 263 -12.05 16.79 -3.48
N PHE A 264 -10.80 16.41 -3.37
CA PHE A 264 -10.14 15.38 -4.21
C PHE A 264 -9.59 14.26 -3.35
N SER A 265 -9.32 13.12 -3.98
CA SER A 265 -8.62 12.04 -3.29
C SER A 265 -7.73 11.23 -4.22
N GLY A 266 -6.79 10.47 -3.62
CA GLY A 266 -5.86 9.64 -4.37
C GLY A 266 -5.23 8.54 -3.52
N GLY A 267 -4.65 7.57 -4.22
CA GLY A 267 -3.90 6.49 -3.60
C GLY A 267 -4.77 5.38 -3.03
N GLN A 268 -4.26 4.75 -1.98
CA GLN A 268 -4.91 3.59 -1.37
C GLN A 268 -6.29 3.92 -0.75
N PHE A 269 -6.50 5.17 -0.38
CA PHE A 269 -7.79 5.68 0.08
C PHE A 269 -8.90 5.52 -0.97
N ASN A 270 -8.57 5.53 -2.27
CA ASN A 270 -9.51 5.27 -3.36
C ASN A 270 -9.71 3.77 -3.65
N GLY A 271 -9.21 2.89 -2.78
CA GLY A 271 -9.38 1.45 -2.93
C GLY A 271 -8.36 0.79 -3.88
N SER A 272 -7.26 1.44 -4.23
CA SER A 272 -6.14 0.80 -4.93
C SER A 272 -5.13 0.18 -3.97
N SER A 273 -4.25 -0.69 -4.48
CA SER A 273 -3.25 -1.38 -3.64
C SER A 273 -1.88 -1.51 -4.33
N GLY A 274 -1.25 -0.42 -4.68
CA GLY A 274 0.10 -0.40 -5.25
C GLY A 274 0.72 0.97 -5.10
N TYR A 275 2.05 1.02 -5.03
CA TYR A 275 2.78 2.29 -4.91
C TYR A 275 2.64 3.14 -6.16
N GLU A 276 2.70 2.50 -7.32
CA GLU A 276 2.59 3.14 -8.63
C GLU A 276 1.19 3.72 -8.83
N GLU A 277 0.15 2.97 -8.46
CA GLU A 277 -1.23 3.44 -8.50
C GLU A 277 -1.46 4.62 -7.57
N ALA A 278 -0.87 4.58 -6.37
CA ALA A 278 -0.98 5.66 -5.41
C ALA A 278 -0.28 6.93 -5.89
N ALA A 279 0.92 6.79 -6.46
CA ALA A 279 1.67 7.91 -7.00
C ALA A 279 0.94 8.57 -8.18
N ALA A 280 0.42 7.76 -9.11
CA ALA A 280 -0.33 8.24 -10.27
C ALA A 280 -1.60 9.01 -9.87
N GLN A 281 -2.38 8.45 -8.94
CA GLN A 281 -3.58 9.12 -8.46
C GLN A 281 -3.28 10.41 -7.69
N GLY A 282 -2.29 10.37 -6.79
CA GLY A 282 -1.87 11.56 -6.05
C GLY A 282 -1.41 12.70 -6.96
N LEU A 283 -0.63 12.37 -8.00
CA LEU A 283 -0.18 13.31 -9.02
C LEU A 283 -1.38 13.94 -9.76
N MET A 284 -2.30 13.11 -10.28
CA MET A 284 -3.45 13.59 -11.04
C MET A 284 -4.43 14.40 -10.18
N ALA A 285 -4.69 13.97 -8.95
CA ALA A 285 -5.52 14.71 -8.00
C ALA A 285 -4.92 16.09 -7.68
N GLY A 286 -3.61 16.15 -7.41
CA GLY A 286 -2.91 17.41 -7.15
C GLY A 286 -2.90 18.36 -8.34
N ILE A 287 -2.63 17.85 -9.55
CA ILE A 287 -2.71 18.64 -10.79
C ILE A 287 -4.11 19.20 -10.99
N ASN A 288 -5.14 18.37 -10.85
CA ASN A 288 -6.53 18.80 -11.09
C ASN A 288 -7.05 19.76 -10.01
N ALA A 289 -6.63 19.59 -8.76
CA ALA A 289 -6.90 20.55 -7.70
C ALA A 289 -6.28 21.92 -8.03
N ALA A 290 -5.01 21.95 -8.45
CA ALA A 290 -4.34 23.21 -8.84
C ALA A 290 -4.99 23.85 -10.08
N ARG A 291 -5.36 23.06 -11.10
CA ARG A 291 -6.03 23.58 -12.30
C ARG A 291 -7.41 24.16 -11.99
N LYS A 292 -8.16 23.53 -11.08
CA LYS A 292 -9.43 24.05 -10.60
C LYS A 292 -9.28 25.44 -9.99
N LEU A 293 -8.27 25.65 -9.14
CA LEU A 293 -8.00 26.97 -8.54
C LEU A 293 -7.54 28.02 -9.55
N GLN A 294 -7.02 27.57 -10.71
CA GLN A 294 -6.66 28.42 -11.84
C GLN A 294 -7.80 28.61 -12.85
N GLU A 295 -9.00 28.11 -12.54
CA GLU A 295 -10.17 28.14 -13.44
C GLU A 295 -9.92 27.48 -14.81
N LYS A 296 -9.03 26.45 -14.83
CA LYS A 296 -8.69 25.68 -16.02
C LYS A 296 -9.44 24.33 -16.02
N ASN A 297 -9.72 23.83 -17.21
CA ASN A 297 -10.29 22.49 -17.37
C ASN A 297 -9.39 21.43 -16.74
N PRO A 298 -9.94 20.40 -16.08
CA PRO A 298 -9.15 19.31 -15.53
C PRO A 298 -8.41 18.56 -16.66
N ILE A 299 -7.28 17.97 -16.31
CA ILE A 299 -6.61 16.98 -17.16
C ILE A 299 -7.24 15.63 -16.85
N ILE A 300 -7.85 15.05 -17.87
CA ILE A 300 -8.40 13.70 -17.85
C ILE A 300 -7.71 12.94 -18.98
N LEU A 301 -6.96 11.92 -18.61
CA LEU A 301 -6.34 11.01 -19.55
C LEU A 301 -7.31 9.87 -19.83
N ASP A 302 -7.61 9.62 -21.08
CA ASP A 302 -8.42 8.47 -21.46
C ASP A 302 -7.57 7.18 -21.53
N ARG A 303 -8.24 6.04 -21.65
CA ARG A 303 -7.62 4.71 -21.67
C ARG A 303 -6.63 4.51 -22.82
N SER A 304 -6.78 5.24 -23.91
CA SER A 304 -5.91 5.14 -25.08
C SER A 304 -4.67 6.02 -24.99
N GLN A 305 -4.69 7.03 -24.12
CA GLN A 305 -3.61 8.01 -23.99
C GLN A 305 -2.54 7.57 -22.98
N ALA A 306 -2.96 6.98 -21.86
CA ALA A 306 -2.03 6.62 -20.81
C ALA A 306 -2.57 5.51 -19.90
N TYR A 307 -1.65 4.76 -19.29
CA TYR A 307 -1.96 3.73 -18.31
C TYR A 307 -2.61 4.31 -17.04
N ILE A 308 -2.26 5.55 -16.69
CA ILE A 308 -2.94 6.34 -15.64
C ILE A 308 -4.42 6.52 -15.99
N GLY A 309 -4.76 6.73 -17.27
CA GLY A 309 -6.14 6.82 -17.73
C GLY A 309 -6.91 5.53 -17.50
N VAL A 310 -6.30 4.36 -17.80
CA VAL A 310 -6.91 3.04 -17.52
C VAL A 310 -7.17 2.87 -16.04
N LEU A 311 -6.20 3.19 -15.19
CA LEU A 311 -6.31 3.11 -13.73
C LEU A 311 -7.49 3.93 -13.19
N ILE A 312 -7.54 5.21 -13.57
CA ILE A 312 -8.55 6.13 -13.06
C ILE A 312 -9.93 5.73 -13.57
N ASP A 313 -10.06 5.42 -14.86
CA ASP A 313 -11.32 5.00 -15.45
C ASP A 313 -11.86 3.74 -14.77
N ASP A 314 -11.02 2.73 -14.56
CA ASP A 314 -11.41 1.51 -13.84
C ASP A 314 -11.89 1.81 -12.41
N LEU A 315 -11.20 2.68 -11.67
CA LEU A 315 -11.57 3.02 -10.30
C LEU A 315 -12.91 3.76 -10.21
N VAL A 316 -13.15 4.72 -11.11
CA VAL A 316 -14.34 5.59 -11.01
C VAL A 316 -15.57 5.03 -11.72
N THR A 317 -15.43 3.99 -12.56
CA THR A 317 -16.52 3.38 -13.32
C THR A 317 -16.87 1.96 -12.90
N LYS A 318 -15.87 1.19 -12.39
CA LYS A 318 -16.08 -0.19 -11.97
C LYS A 318 -16.18 -0.23 -10.45
N GLU A 319 -17.30 -0.68 -9.95
CA GLU A 319 -17.47 -0.92 -8.51
C GLU A 319 -16.56 -2.08 -8.06
N THR A 320 -15.36 -1.74 -7.57
CA THR A 320 -14.39 -2.74 -7.12
C THR A 320 -14.71 -3.21 -5.70
N GLN A 321 -14.90 -4.52 -5.52
CA GLN A 321 -15.19 -5.14 -4.21
C GLN A 321 -13.93 -5.56 -3.44
N GLU A 322 -12.77 -5.47 -4.08
CA GLU A 322 -11.45 -5.81 -3.53
C GLU A 322 -10.43 -4.72 -3.88
N PRO A 323 -9.32 -4.60 -3.14
CA PRO A 323 -8.27 -3.63 -3.46
C PRO A 323 -7.80 -3.77 -4.90
N TYR A 324 -8.00 -2.70 -5.69
CA TYR A 324 -7.66 -2.67 -7.10
C TYR A 324 -6.14 -2.63 -7.29
N ARG A 325 -5.65 -3.43 -8.24
CA ARG A 325 -4.30 -3.34 -8.74
C ARG A 325 -4.32 -3.37 -10.25
N ILE A 326 -3.56 -2.45 -10.86
CA ILE A 326 -3.46 -2.40 -12.31
C ILE A 326 -2.66 -3.62 -12.80
N CYS A 327 -3.21 -4.34 -13.77
CA CYS A 327 -2.59 -5.50 -14.36
C CYS A 327 -2.54 -5.35 -15.88
N LEU A 328 -1.35 -5.38 -16.45
CA LEU A 328 -1.13 -5.23 -17.89
C LEU A 328 -1.90 -6.27 -18.73
N LEU A 329 -2.13 -7.46 -18.17
CA LEU A 329 -2.73 -8.57 -18.90
C LEU A 329 -4.26 -8.47 -19.06
N TYR A 330 -4.94 -7.75 -18.17
CA TYR A 330 -6.42 -7.77 -18.09
C TYR A 330 -7.10 -6.42 -18.31
N THR A 331 -6.35 -5.31 -18.32
CA THR A 331 -6.96 -3.99 -18.24
C THR A 331 -7.03 -3.23 -19.55
N SER A 332 -6.19 -3.53 -20.53
CA SER A 332 -6.33 -3.00 -21.89
C SER A 332 -5.46 -3.80 -22.86
N PRO A 333 -5.95 -4.21 -24.01
CA PRO A 333 -5.08 -4.42 -25.14
C PRO A 333 -4.49 -3.05 -25.49
N SER A 334 -3.23 -2.80 -25.12
CA SER A 334 -2.52 -1.65 -25.66
C SER A 334 -2.44 -1.80 -27.18
N PRO A 335 -2.42 -0.70 -27.96
CA PRO A 335 -2.15 -0.78 -29.40
C PRO A 335 -0.86 -1.54 -29.75
N ARG A 336 0.07 -1.68 -28.80
CA ARG A 336 1.28 -2.49 -28.94
C ARG A 336 1.00 -4.00 -28.77
N ASP A 337 0.04 -4.38 -27.93
CA ASP A 337 -0.33 -5.79 -27.71
C ASP A 337 -1.12 -6.36 -28.90
N LEU A 338 -1.80 -5.50 -29.65
CA LEU A 338 -2.50 -5.87 -30.90
C LEU A 338 -1.56 -6.05 -32.10
N SER A 339 -0.31 -5.58 -32.02
CA SER A 339 0.66 -5.69 -33.10
C SER A 339 1.53 -6.95 -33.06
N THR A 340 1.37 -7.79 -32.01
CA THR A 340 2.15 -9.02 -31.81
C THR A 340 1.32 -10.29 -31.90
N SER A 341 0.05 -10.20 -32.33
CA SER A 341 -0.82 -11.36 -32.61
C SER A 341 -0.90 -11.66 -34.10
#